data_1c3cc359c6c8e0d1b1c0767acd04a89a
#
_entry.id   1c3cc359c6c8e0d1b1c0767acd04a89a
#
_cell.length_a   1.000
_cell.length_b   1.000
_cell.length_c   1.000
_cell.angle_alpha   90.00
_cell.angle_beta   90.00
_cell.angle_gamma   90.00
#
_symmetry.space_group_name_H-M   'P 1'
#
loop_
_entity.id
_entity.type
_entity.pdbx_description
1 polymer ?
#
loop_
_entity_poly.entity_id
_entity_poly.type
_entity_poly.pdbx_seq_one_letter_code
_entity_poly.pdbx_strand_id
1 'polypeptide(L)'
;MRHETRGFTLVELLIVVAIIGIIAAIAIPGLTSAIQRARQKRTMVELRTVATAVSTYATDFAYVPKIPTGVVEDLTPYLVPTYLRTLPYLDGWRRAMLYNSEGLNYTVRSNGSDGTMQAGPPMGPTTSYGDDMVMVNGVFVQWPDGMQVK
;
A
#
# COMPACT_ATOMS: atom_id res chain seq x y z
N MET A 1 -35.01 46.37 -27.40
CA MET A 1 -34.91 45.91 -26.01
C MET A 1 -33.46 45.88 -25.60
N ARG A 2 -33.02 46.71 -24.61
CA ARG A 2 -31.67 46.69 -24.10
C ARG A 2 -31.62 45.57 -23.04
N HIS A 3 -30.81 44.52 -23.27
CA HIS A 3 -30.46 43.56 -22.25
C HIS A 3 -29.50 44.24 -21.26
N GLU A 4 -29.94 44.49 -20.04
CA GLU A 4 -29.03 44.90 -18.96
C GLU A 4 -28.19 43.68 -18.59
N THR A 5 -26.89 43.76 -18.94
CA THR A 5 -25.91 42.79 -18.44
C THR A 5 -25.55 43.17 -17.00
N ARG A 6 -26.18 42.49 -16.05
CA ARG A 6 -25.81 42.58 -14.64
C ARG A 6 -24.42 41.96 -14.44
N GLY A 7 -23.44 42.75 -14.10
CA GLY A 7 -22.11 42.29 -13.75
C GLY A 7 -22.07 41.71 -12.34
N PHE A 8 -21.14 40.75 -12.11
CA PHE A 8 -20.90 40.15 -10.80
C PHE A 8 -20.23 41.18 -9.87
N THR A 9 -20.68 41.27 -8.62
CA THR A 9 -20.05 42.19 -7.65
C THR A 9 -18.81 41.52 -7.02
N LEU A 10 -17.86 42.33 -6.59
CA LEU A 10 -16.63 41.90 -5.91
C LEU A 10 -16.98 41.17 -4.58
N VAL A 11 -18.03 41.63 -3.90
CA VAL A 11 -18.50 41.02 -2.63
C VAL A 11 -19.09 39.61 -2.85
N GLU A 12 -19.87 39.40 -3.91
CA GLU A 12 -20.40 38.07 -4.24
C GLU A 12 -19.30 37.07 -4.49
N LEU A 13 -18.23 37.48 -5.20
CA LEU A 13 -17.07 36.60 -5.42
C LEU A 13 -16.35 36.31 -4.11
N LEU A 14 -16.18 37.34 -3.25
CA LEU A 14 -15.47 37.21 -1.98
C LEU A 14 -16.18 36.20 -1.03
N ILE A 15 -17.52 36.29 -0.96
CA ILE A 15 -18.31 35.36 -0.14
C ILE A 15 -18.17 33.91 -0.65
N VAL A 16 -18.22 33.71 -1.95
CA VAL A 16 -18.10 32.38 -2.56
C VAL A 16 -16.74 31.73 -2.25
N VAL A 17 -15.63 32.48 -2.43
CA VAL A 17 -14.31 31.92 -2.12
C VAL A 17 -14.11 31.68 -0.63
N ALA A 18 -14.71 32.49 0.24
CA ALA A 18 -14.68 32.28 1.68
C ALA A 18 -15.38 30.97 2.08
N ILE A 19 -16.58 30.69 1.52
CA ILE A 19 -17.33 29.46 1.79
C ILE A 19 -16.55 28.24 1.27
N ILE A 20 -16.03 28.29 0.04
CA ILE A 20 -15.22 27.22 -0.53
C ILE A 20 -14.00 26.94 0.35
N GLY A 21 -13.32 27.99 0.83
CA GLY A 21 -12.17 27.87 1.73
C GLY A 21 -12.49 27.14 3.03
N ILE A 22 -13.63 27.45 3.65
CA ILE A 22 -14.07 26.77 4.88
C ILE A 22 -14.37 25.28 4.62
N ILE A 23 -15.10 24.98 3.55
CA ILE A 23 -15.41 23.59 3.20
C ILE A 23 -14.13 22.80 2.89
N ALA A 24 -13.22 23.36 2.12
CA ALA A 24 -11.94 22.74 1.78
C ALA A 24 -11.09 22.47 3.03
N ALA A 25 -11.02 23.42 3.97
CA ALA A 25 -10.26 23.25 5.21
C ALA A 25 -10.71 22.03 6.05
N ILE A 26 -11.99 21.69 6.02
CA ILE A 26 -12.54 20.52 6.73
C ILE A 26 -12.39 19.23 5.90
N ALA A 27 -12.58 19.32 4.58
CA ALA A 27 -12.61 18.15 3.70
C ALA A 27 -11.23 17.56 3.40
N ILE A 28 -10.20 18.40 3.22
CA ILE A 28 -8.86 17.95 2.79
C ILE A 28 -8.20 16.96 3.77
N PRO A 29 -8.18 17.17 5.10
CA PRO A 29 -7.57 16.21 6.02
C PRO A 29 -8.26 14.85 5.99
N GLY A 30 -9.59 14.84 5.92
CA GLY A 30 -10.38 13.60 5.83
C GLY A 30 -10.09 12.82 4.55
N LEU A 31 -10.02 13.49 3.41
CA LEU A 31 -9.70 12.89 2.12
C LEU A 31 -8.30 12.29 2.12
N THR A 32 -7.31 13.02 2.64
CA THR A 32 -5.93 12.53 2.71
C THR A 32 -5.84 11.25 3.53
N SER A 33 -6.48 11.20 4.68
CA SER A 33 -6.53 9.98 5.52
C SER A 33 -7.21 8.82 4.81
N ALA A 34 -8.30 9.06 4.09
CA ALA A 34 -9.00 8.03 3.32
C ALA A 34 -8.09 7.46 2.20
N ILE A 35 -7.34 8.31 1.50
CA ILE A 35 -6.38 7.88 0.47
C ILE A 35 -5.28 7.01 1.09
N GLN A 36 -4.72 7.40 2.23
CA GLN A 36 -3.67 6.61 2.90
C GLN A 36 -4.19 5.22 3.32
N ARG A 37 -5.39 5.14 3.89
CA ARG A 37 -6.03 3.85 4.23
C ARG A 37 -6.28 2.98 2.99
N ALA A 38 -6.70 3.57 1.87
CA ALA A 38 -6.89 2.84 0.62
C ALA A 38 -5.56 2.25 0.11
N ARG A 39 -4.47 3.01 0.20
CA ARG A 39 -3.11 2.54 -0.16
C ARG A 39 -2.65 1.40 0.74
N GLN A 40 -2.85 1.50 2.07
CA GLN A 40 -2.54 0.39 2.98
C GLN A 40 -3.32 -0.88 2.63
N LYS A 41 -4.63 -0.78 2.41
CA LYS A 41 -5.46 -1.93 2.02
C LYS A 41 -4.96 -2.57 0.72
N ARG A 42 -4.64 -1.76 -0.27
CA ARG A 42 -4.07 -2.24 -1.53
C ARG A 42 -2.77 -2.99 -1.30
N THR A 43 -1.84 -2.43 -0.51
CA THR A 43 -0.56 -3.06 -0.18
C THR A 43 -0.75 -4.41 0.50
N MET A 44 -1.70 -4.52 1.45
CA MET A 44 -1.99 -5.81 2.11
C MET A 44 -2.48 -6.86 1.11
N VAL A 45 -3.32 -6.49 0.16
CA VAL A 45 -3.77 -7.40 -0.90
C VAL A 45 -2.61 -7.84 -1.79
N GLU A 46 -1.74 -6.92 -2.17
CA GLU A 46 -0.56 -7.20 -3.00
C GLU A 46 0.44 -8.12 -2.28
N LEU A 47 0.74 -7.84 -0.99
CA LEU A 47 1.58 -8.72 -0.15
C LEU A 47 0.98 -10.13 -0.05
N ARG A 48 -0.33 -10.24 0.19
CA ARG A 48 -1.01 -11.55 0.27
C ARG A 48 -0.98 -12.28 -1.06
N THR A 49 -1.16 -11.59 -2.17
CA THR A 49 -1.07 -12.18 -3.52
C THR A 49 0.30 -12.80 -3.76
N VAL A 50 1.37 -12.07 -3.46
CA VAL A 50 2.74 -12.56 -3.57
C VAL A 50 2.97 -13.76 -2.64
N ALA A 51 2.58 -13.64 -1.37
CA ALA A 51 2.75 -14.71 -0.39
C ALA A 51 2.01 -15.99 -0.78
N THR A 52 0.79 -15.88 -1.31
CA THR A 52 0.02 -17.02 -1.80
C THR A 52 0.74 -17.71 -2.96
N ALA A 53 1.26 -16.95 -3.92
CA ALA A 53 1.99 -17.52 -5.06
C ALA A 53 3.28 -18.22 -4.63
N VAL A 54 4.03 -17.63 -3.69
CA VAL A 54 5.23 -18.25 -3.10
C VAL A 54 4.87 -19.53 -2.36
N SER A 55 3.76 -19.56 -1.61
CA SER A 55 3.30 -20.75 -0.91
C SER A 55 2.86 -21.85 -1.87
N THR A 56 2.21 -21.50 -2.99
CA THR A 56 1.84 -22.46 -4.04
C THR A 56 3.10 -23.03 -4.71
N TYR A 57 4.08 -22.20 -5.04
CA TYR A 57 5.39 -22.64 -5.53
C TYR A 57 6.04 -23.64 -4.55
N ALA A 58 6.01 -23.33 -3.24
CA ALA A 58 6.59 -24.20 -2.21
C ALA A 58 5.86 -25.56 -2.11
N THR A 59 4.59 -25.63 -2.45
CA THR A 59 3.85 -26.90 -2.51
C THR A 59 4.37 -27.82 -3.61
N ASP A 60 4.77 -27.25 -4.76
CA ASP A 60 5.26 -28.02 -5.89
C ASP A 60 6.73 -28.42 -5.74
N PHE A 61 7.56 -27.57 -5.16
CA PHE A 61 9.01 -27.75 -5.10
C PHE A 61 9.56 -28.13 -3.71
N ALA A 62 8.73 -28.08 -2.66
CA ALA A 62 9.12 -28.29 -1.27
C ALA A 62 10.10 -27.26 -0.68
N TYR A 63 10.35 -26.17 -1.38
CA TYR A 63 11.14 -25.02 -0.93
C TYR A 63 10.60 -23.72 -1.57
N VAL A 64 10.94 -22.58 -1.01
CA VAL A 64 10.60 -21.25 -1.57
C VAL A 64 11.79 -20.70 -2.36
N PRO A 65 11.57 -19.79 -3.34
CA PRO A 65 12.66 -19.18 -4.09
C PRO A 65 13.70 -18.57 -3.15
N LYS A 66 14.97 -18.97 -3.31
CA LYS A 66 16.06 -18.53 -2.44
C LYS A 66 16.63 -17.20 -2.94
N ILE A 67 16.28 -16.12 -2.26
CA ILE A 67 16.77 -14.75 -2.50
C ILE A 67 17.07 -14.15 -1.13
N PRO A 68 18.32 -14.20 -0.64
CA PRO A 68 18.67 -13.76 0.72
C PRO A 68 18.37 -12.28 0.98
N THR A 69 18.48 -11.45 -0.04
CA THR A 69 18.09 -10.02 0.01
C THR A 69 17.75 -9.57 -1.40
N GLY A 70 16.50 -9.16 -1.62
CA GLY A 70 16.03 -8.74 -2.93
C GLY A 70 14.69 -8.03 -2.87
N VAL A 71 14.15 -7.77 -4.04
CA VAL A 71 12.82 -7.20 -4.23
C VAL A 71 11.86 -8.26 -4.77
N VAL A 72 10.56 -8.02 -4.59
CA VAL A 72 9.53 -8.95 -5.10
C VAL A 72 9.64 -9.16 -6.61
N GLU A 73 10.14 -8.18 -7.37
CA GLU A 73 10.34 -8.30 -8.82
C GLU A 73 11.30 -9.45 -9.20
N ASP A 74 12.26 -9.77 -8.33
CA ASP A 74 13.22 -10.86 -8.54
C ASP A 74 12.56 -12.26 -8.51
N LEU A 75 11.32 -12.34 -8.03
CA LEU A 75 10.51 -13.55 -8.08
C LEU A 75 9.88 -13.83 -9.46
N THR A 76 9.98 -12.90 -10.40
CA THR A 76 9.36 -13.05 -11.73
C THR A 76 9.72 -14.37 -12.42
N PRO A 77 10.99 -14.82 -12.46
CA PRO A 77 11.36 -16.07 -13.12
C PRO A 77 10.77 -17.33 -12.46
N TYR A 78 10.40 -17.25 -11.18
CA TYR A 78 9.88 -18.37 -10.40
C TYR A 78 8.35 -18.44 -10.43
N LEU A 79 7.69 -17.28 -10.45
CA LEU A 79 6.24 -17.19 -10.24
C LEU A 79 5.45 -16.93 -11.52
N VAL A 80 6.04 -16.27 -12.51
CA VAL A 80 5.33 -15.89 -13.74
C VAL A 80 5.77 -16.82 -14.90
N PRO A 81 4.85 -17.31 -15.72
CA PRO A 81 3.39 -17.12 -15.68
C PRO A 81 2.64 -18.18 -14.87
N THR A 82 3.31 -19.18 -14.27
CA THR A 82 2.71 -20.41 -13.73
C THR A 82 1.81 -20.15 -12.54
N TYR A 83 2.27 -19.37 -11.56
CA TYR A 83 1.54 -19.11 -10.30
C TYR A 83 0.81 -17.78 -10.30
N LEU A 84 1.31 -16.82 -11.08
CA LEU A 84 0.70 -15.52 -11.29
C LEU A 84 0.81 -15.12 -12.76
N ARG A 85 -0.25 -14.53 -13.30
CA ARG A 85 -0.19 -13.91 -14.62
C ARG A 85 0.64 -12.63 -14.62
N THR A 86 0.54 -11.86 -13.56
CA THR A 86 1.27 -10.60 -13.37
C THR A 86 1.67 -10.51 -11.90
N LEU A 87 2.94 -10.30 -11.65
CA LEU A 87 3.49 -10.17 -10.31
C LEU A 87 3.32 -8.72 -9.82
N PRO A 88 2.58 -8.47 -8.71
CA PRO A 88 2.53 -7.16 -8.09
C PRO A 88 3.83 -6.94 -7.30
N TYR A 89 4.73 -6.12 -7.81
CA TYR A 89 6.01 -5.84 -7.17
C TYR A 89 6.07 -4.46 -6.49
N LEU A 90 5.08 -3.60 -6.76
CA LEU A 90 4.95 -2.29 -6.15
C LEU A 90 3.82 -2.27 -5.11
N ASP A 91 4.05 -1.58 -4.01
CA ASP A 91 3.05 -1.34 -2.99
C ASP A 91 2.05 -0.21 -3.37
N GLY A 92 1.10 0.08 -2.50
CA GLY A 92 0.10 1.13 -2.68
C GLY A 92 0.66 2.56 -2.80
N TRP A 93 1.91 2.79 -2.41
CA TRP A 93 2.65 4.04 -2.61
C TRP A 93 3.58 4.01 -3.82
N ARG A 94 3.51 2.92 -4.63
CA ARG A 94 4.33 2.70 -5.82
C ARG A 94 5.82 2.52 -5.51
N ARG A 95 6.14 1.90 -4.39
CA ARG A 95 7.49 1.53 -3.99
C ARG A 95 7.67 0.03 -4.14
N ALA A 96 8.89 -0.41 -4.45
CA ALA A 96 9.21 -1.82 -4.56
C ALA A 96 9.02 -2.52 -3.21
N MET A 97 8.28 -3.61 -3.21
CA MET A 97 8.17 -4.50 -2.07
C MET A 97 9.43 -5.37 -1.98
N LEU A 98 9.87 -5.65 -0.77
CA LEU A 98 11.06 -6.44 -0.50
C LEU A 98 10.70 -7.91 -0.31
N TYR A 99 11.60 -8.78 -0.74
CA TYR A 99 11.53 -10.22 -0.51
C TYR A 99 12.86 -10.71 0.05
N ASN A 100 12.78 -11.60 1.04
CA ASN A 100 13.94 -12.24 1.65
C ASN A 100 13.62 -13.71 1.94
N SER A 101 14.51 -14.63 1.55
CA SER A 101 14.38 -16.05 1.85
C SER A 101 15.72 -16.78 1.77
N GLU A 102 15.92 -17.73 2.69
CA GLU A 102 16.99 -18.72 2.67
C GLU A 102 16.53 -20.10 2.14
N GLY A 103 15.32 -20.19 1.58
CA GLY A 103 14.80 -21.40 0.92
C GLY A 103 13.75 -22.18 1.72
N LEU A 104 13.62 -21.98 3.03
CA LEU A 104 12.59 -22.63 3.86
C LEU A 104 11.54 -21.62 4.37
N ASN A 105 12.02 -20.49 4.83
CA ASN A 105 11.17 -19.39 5.29
C ASN A 105 11.34 -18.19 4.37
N TYR A 106 10.29 -17.39 4.25
CA TYR A 106 10.34 -16.17 3.47
C TYR A 106 9.64 -15.02 4.18
N THR A 107 10.08 -13.83 3.87
CA THR A 107 9.47 -12.58 4.32
C THR A 107 9.15 -11.73 3.10
N VAL A 108 7.94 -11.19 3.04
CA VAL A 108 7.53 -10.16 2.08
C VAL A 108 7.20 -8.90 2.87
N ARG A 109 7.74 -7.76 2.45
CA ARG A 109 7.65 -6.49 3.20
C ARG A 109 7.36 -5.32 2.28
N SER A 110 6.52 -4.40 2.76
CA SER A 110 6.44 -3.02 2.27
C SER A 110 6.91 -2.07 3.37
N ASN A 111 7.71 -1.08 3.00
CA ASN A 111 8.24 -0.08 3.93
C ASN A 111 7.28 1.12 4.13
N GLY A 112 5.97 0.91 3.95
CA GLY A 112 4.97 1.93 4.21
C GLY A 112 5.08 3.22 3.38
N SER A 113 4.44 4.27 3.87
CA SER A 113 4.38 5.55 3.15
C SER A 113 5.69 6.34 3.16
N ASP A 114 6.58 6.11 4.10
CA ASP A 114 7.88 6.79 4.19
C ASP A 114 8.97 6.08 3.37
N GLY A 115 8.80 4.78 3.06
CA GLY A 115 9.75 3.95 2.32
C GLY A 115 11.01 3.60 3.09
N THR A 116 11.00 3.79 4.40
CA THR A 116 12.12 3.51 5.27
C THR A 116 11.87 2.22 6.03
N MET A 117 12.79 1.25 5.94
CA MET A 117 12.69 0.01 6.69
C MET A 117 12.78 0.31 8.19
N GLN A 118 11.78 -0.11 8.95
CA GLN A 118 11.80 -0.01 10.40
C GLN A 118 12.86 -0.94 11.00
N ALA A 119 13.61 -0.40 11.98
CA ALA A 119 14.58 -1.17 12.73
C ALA A 119 13.87 -2.07 13.77
N GLY A 120 14.35 -3.30 13.91
CA GLY A 120 13.84 -4.26 14.89
C GLY A 120 12.86 -5.27 14.33
N PRO A 121 12.39 -6.20 15.17
CA PRO A 121 11.44 -7.22 14.77
C PRO A 121 10.05 -6.61 14.50
N PRO A 122 9.27 -7.18 13.55
CA PRO A 122 7.88 -6.77 13.32
C PRO A 122 7.02 -6.96 14.58
N MET A 123 6.19 -5.97 14.92
CA MET A 123 5.49 -5.92 16.20
C MET A 123 3.97 -5.70 16.11
N GLY A 124 3.24 -6.57 15.41
CA GLY A 124 1.77 -6.58 15.45
C GLY A 124 1.09 -5.39 14.75
N PRO A 125 -0.06 -4.91 15.28
CA PRO A 125 -0.79 -3.82 14.64
C PRO A 125 -0.07 -2.48 14.76
N THR A 126 -0.11 -1.68 13.70
CA THR A 126 0.53 -0.36 13.62
C THR A 126 -0.50 0.74 13.36
N THR A 127 -0.25 1.95 13.84
CA THR A 127 -1.18 3.09 13.75
C THR A 127 -0.74 4.15 12.76
N SER A 128 0.53 4.12 12.33
CA SER A 128 1.09 5.08 11.38
C SER A 128 1.05 4.55 9.94
N TYR A 129 0.84 5.43 8.99
CA TYR A 129 0.95 5.09 7.55
C TYR A 129 2.39 4.85 7.10
N GLY A 130 3.38 5.36 7.86
CA GLY A 130 4.80 5.14 7.61
C GLY A 130 5.28 3.77 8.05
N ASP A 131 4.52 3.09 8.93
CA ASP A 131 4.94 1.80 9.46
C ASP A 131 4.96 0.71 8.38
N ASP A 132 5.93 -0.19 8.51
CA ASP A 132 6.10 -1.33 7.62
C ASP A 132 4.90 -2.29 7.69
N MET A 133 4.63 -2.96 6.59
CA MET A 133 3.73 -4.11 6.55
C MET A 133 4.55 -5.35 6.21
N VAL A 134 4.50 -6.35 7.07
CA VAL A 134 5.38 -7.52 6.99
C VAL A 134 4.58 -8.81 7.06
N MET A 135 4.82 -9.70 6.11
CA MET A 135 4.35 -11.09 6.12
C MET A 135 5.52 -12.04 6.22
N VAL A 136 5.38 -13.06 7.06
CA VAL A 136 6.33 -14.17 7.17
C VAL A 136 5.57 -15.46 6.92
N ASN A 137 6.04 -16.26 5.97
CA ASN A 137 5.42 -17.54 5.60
C ASN A 137 3.90 -17.46 5.37
N GLY A 138 3.45 -16.39 4.71
CA GLY A 138 2.03 -16.17 4.40
C GLY A 138 1.18 -15.58 5.52
N VAL A 139 1.75 -15.31 6.69
CA VAL A 139 1.05 -14.71 7.85
C VAL A 139 1.53 -13.28 8.08
N PHE A 140 0.59 -12.36 8.30
CA PHE A 140 0.96 -11.01 8.72
C PHE A 140 1.53 -11.02 10.15
N VAL A 141 2.72 -10.47 10.30
CA VAL A 141 3.38 -10.26 11.59
C VAL A 141 3.38 -8.78 11.99
N GLN A 142 3.23 -7.89 11.00
CA GLN A 142 3.01 -6.46 11.20
C GLN A 142 2.00 -5.95 10.15
N TRP A 143 0.96 -5.27 10.62
CA TRP A 143 -0.16 -4.83 9.77
C TRP A 143 -0.82 -3.55 10.34
N PRO A 144 -1.53 -2.76 9.50
CA PRO A 144 -2.28 -1.60 9.96
C PRO A 144 -3.41 -1.97 10.92
N ASP A 145 -3.53 -1.24 12.03
CA ASP A 145 -4.62 -1.44 13.00
C ASP A 145 -6.01 -1.29 12.37
N GLY A 146 -6.99 -2.04 12.88
CA GLY A 146 -8.35 -2.07 12.38
C GLY A 146 -8.54 -2.81 11.05
N MET A 147 -7.53 -3.51 10.53
CA MET A 147 -7.65 -4.36 9.35
C MET A 147 -7.69 -5.85 9.71
N GLN A 148 -8.53 -6.62 9.00
CA GLN A 148 -8.60 -8.07 9.20
C GLN A 148 -7.39 -8.75 8.55
N VAL A 149 -6.66 -9.53 9.33
CA VAL A 149 -5.47 -10.30 8.89
C VAL A 149 -5.69 -11.81 8.85
N LYS A 150 -6.95 -12.23 9.13
CA LYS A 150 -7.38 -13.64 9.05
C LYS A 150 -7.88 -13.99 7.65
#